data_8fe4a811d8c6fd2621f0b04f5eda3fd2
#
_entry.id   8fe4a811d8c6fd2621f0b04f5eda3fd2
#
_cell.length_a   1.000
_cell.length_b   1.000
_cell.length_c   1.000
_cell.angle_alpha   90.00
_cell.angle_beta   90.00
_cell.angle_gamma   90.00
#
_symmetry.space_group_name_H-M   'P 1'
#
loop_
_entity.id
_entity.type
_entity.pdbx_description
1 polymer ?
#
loop_
_entity_poly.entity_id
_entity_poly.type
_entity_poly.pdbx_seq_one_letter_code
_entity_poly.pdbx_strand_id
1 'polypeptide(L)'
;KQSGRTVEIQRLIGRSLRAACDMKALGERQVVVDCDVLQADGGTRTASICGGFVALHDALERVVQRGGLAANPLHSFCSAISVGIVGGTAVLDLPYVEDSAAEVDMNVVMLRPIAGGDAKFVEVQGTAEGMAFSRAELDSLLVLAEGGLATITDLQAATIAIPPPARPAS
;
A
#
# COMPACT_ATOMS: atom_id res chain seq x y z
N LYS A 1 5.14 17.14 -19.24
CA LYS A 1 5.73 17.37 -17.90
C LYS A 1 4.74 16.81 -16.89
N GLN A 2 5.16 15.82 -16.09
CA GLN A 2 4.30 15.24 -15.06
C GLN A 2 3.94 16.30 -14.01
N SER A 3 2.71 16.25 -13.48
CA SER A 3 2.29 17.15 -12.39
C SER A 3 3.02 16.81 -11.09
N GLY A 4 3.15 17.77 -10.17
CA GLY A 4 3.75 17.53 -8.85
C GLY A 4 3.04 16.40 -8.09
N ARG A 5 1.71 16.33 -8.18
CA ARG A 5 0.87 15.27 -7.59
C ARG A 5 1.22 13.89 -8.16
N THR A 6 1.39 13.77 -9.47
CA THR A 6 1.77 12.49 -10.11
C THR A 6 3.12 11.99 -9.60
N VAL A 7 4.10 12.89 -9.49
CA VAL A 7 5.44 12.54 -8.98
C VAL A 7 5.39 12.12 -7.51
N GLU A 8 4.60 12.80 -6.70
CA GLU A 8 4.40 12.45 -5.29
C GLU A 8 3.82 11.04 -5.14
N ILE A 9 2.74 10.73 -5.86
CA ILE A 9 2.10 9.41 -5.85
C ILE A 9 3.06 8.31 -6.31
N GLN A 10 3.80 8.53 -7.39
CA GLN A 10 4.81 7.59 -7.87
C GLN A 10 5.89 7.31 -6.82
N ARG A 11 6.33 8.34 -6.11
CA ARG A 11 7.35 8.20 -5.07
C ARG A 11 6.82 7.44 -3.85
N LEU A 12 5.58 7.70 -3.46
CA LEU A 12 4.92 7.00 -2.37
C LEU A 12 4.80 5.50 -2.66
N ILE A 13 4.20 5.14 -3.81
CA ILE A 13 4.04 3.74 -4.23
C ILE A 13 5.41 3.05 -4.35
N GLY A 14 6.35 3.66 -5.05
CA GLY A 14 7.67 3.08 -5.27
C GLY A 14 8.46 2.88 -3.98
N ARG A 15 8.37 3.79 -3.01
CA ARG A 15 9.02 3.65 -1.69
C ARG A 15 8.39 2.52 -0.89
N SER A 16 7.06 2.46 -0.85
CA SER A 16 6.32 1.44 -0.13
C SER A 16 6.64 0.03 -0.64
N LEU A 17 6.60 -0.18 -1.95
CA LEU A 17 6.90 -1.48 -2.55
C LEU A 17 8.37 -1.88 -2.40
N ARG A 18 9.31 -0.93 -2.51
CA ARG A 18 10.73 -1.21 -2.26
C ARG A 18 11.01 -1.62 -0.82
N ALA A 19 10.28 -1.04 0.14
CA ALA A 19 10.44 -1.40 1.55
C ALA A 19 10.02 -2.85 1.86
N ALA A 20 9.18 -3.47 1.02
CA ALA A 20 8.75 -4.87 1.15
C ALA A 20 9.69 -5.87 0.46
N CYS A 21 10.69 -5.40 -0.30
CA CYS A 21 11.52 -6.21 -1.19
C CYS A 21 12.98 -6.21 -0.76
N ASP A 22 13.61 -7.38 -0.73
CA ASP A 22 15.06 -7.48 -0.68
C ASP A 22 15.67 -7.09 -2.03
N MET A 23 16.15 -5.84 -2.10
CA MET A 23 16.71 -5.28 -3.32
C MET A 23 18.02 -5.96 -3.74
N LYS A 24 18.74 -6.61 -2.81
CA LYS A 24 19.95 -7.37 -3.14
C LYS A 24 19.58 -8.70 -3.79
N ALA A 25 18.57 -9.39 -3.26
CA ALA A 25 18.07 -10.62 -3.86
C ALA A 25 17.40 -10.38 -5.22
N LEU A 26 16.73 -9.24 -5.41
CA LEU A 26 16.20 -8.82 -6.71
C LEU A 26 17.31 -8.63 -7.76
N GLY A 27 18.49 -8.15 -7.36
CA GLY A 27 19.63 -7.91 -8.23
C GLY A 27 19.43 -6.74 -9.19
N GLU A 28 20.06 -6.82 -10.37
CA GLU A 28 20.03 -5.75 -11.39
C GLU A 28 18.73 -5.74 -12.24
N ARG A 29 17.61 -6.17 -11.68
CA ARG A 29 16.31 -6.19 -12.36
C ARG A 29 15.52 -4.93 -12.07
N GLN A 30 14.76 -4.51 -13.08
CA GLN A 30 13.78 -3.44 -12.93
C GLN A 30 12.37 -4.01 -13.07
N VAL A 31 11.48 -3.65 -12.15
CA VAL A 31 10.05 -3.92 -12.25
C VAL A 31 9.33 -2.58 -12.40
N VAL A 32 8.51 -2.48 -13.43
CA VAL A 32 7.62 -1.34 -13.66
C VAL A 32 6.23 -1.75 -13.20
N VAL A 33 5.68 -0.98 -12.25
CA VAL A 33 4.30 -1.15 -11.77
C VAL A 33 3.47 -0.03 -12.38
N ASP A 34 2.50 -0.41 -13.19
CA ASP A 34 1.54 0.50 -13.80
C ASP A 34 0.21 0.41 -13.03
N CYS A 35 -0.26 1.56 -12.54
CA CYS A 35 -1.48 1.65 -11.74
C CYS A 35 -2.53 2.44 -12.53
N ASP A 36 -3.45 1.73 -13.17
CA ASP A 36 -4.57 2.30 -13.91
C ASP A 36 -5.83 2.37 -13.04
N VAL A 37 -6.34 3.57 -12.83
CA VAL A 37 -7.52 3.83 -12.00
C VAL A 37 -8.78 3.77 -12.87
N LEU A 38 -9.49 2.64 -12.80
CA LEU A 38 -10.72 2.44 -13.57
C LEU A 38 -11.90 3.23 -12.99
N GLN A 39 -11.97 3.32 -11.69
CA GLN A 39 -12.99 4.10 -10.96
C GLN A 39 -12.34 4.75 -9.75
N ALA A 40 -12.40 6.07 -9.70
CA ALA A 40 -11.85 6.85 -8.59
C ALA A 40 -12.93 7.11 -7.52
N ASP A 41 -12.48 7.05 -6.26
CA ASP A 41 -13.15 7.55 -5.07
C ASP A 41 -12.06 8.05 -4.11
N GLY A 42 -12.24 8.09 -2.80
CA GLY A 42 -11.16 8.29 -1.83
C GLY A 42 -10.14 7.14 -1.86
N GLY A 43 -8.93 7.36 -1.34
CA GLY A 43 -7.94 6.32 -1.13
C GLY A 43 -7.28 5.71 -2.38
N THR A 44 -7.29 6.39 -3.55
CA THR A 44 -6.68 5.86 -4.78
C THR A 44 -5.18 5.56 -4.64
N ARG A 45 -4.45 6.34 -3.82
CA ARG A 45 -3.01 6.16 -3.54
C ARG A 45 -2.76 4.86 -2.77
N THR A 46 -3.55 4.63 -1.73
CA THR A 46 -3.46 3.46 -0.85
C THR A 46 -3.89 2.20 -1.58
N ALA A 47 -4.97 2.25 -2.36
CA ALA A 47 -5.40 1.16 -3.23
C ALA A 47 -4.33 0.77 -4.26
N SER A 48 -3.64 1.77 -4.85
CA SER A 48 -2.52 1.53 -5.78
C SER A 48 -1.35 0.80 -5.13
N ILE A 49 -1.04 1.10 -3.87
CA ILE A 49 -0.01 0.36 -3.12
C ILE A 49 -0.45 -1.09 -2.88
N CYS A 50 -1.70 -1.29 -2.43
CA CYS A 50 -2.23 -2.61 -2.12
C CYS A 50 -2.29 -3.52 -3.35
N GLY A 51 -2.85 -3.04 -4.46
CA GLY A 51 -2.91 -3.77 -5.72
C GLY A 51 -1.54 -3.93 -6.38
N GLY A 52 -0.72 -2.88 -6.31
CA GLY A 52 0.66 -2.90 -6.81
C GLY A 52 1.53 -3.95 -6.11
N PHE A 53 1.33 -4.20 -4.81
CA PHE A 53 2.00 -5.28 -4.09
C PHE A 53 1.63 -6.65 -4.65
N VAL A 54 0.35 -6.93 -4.86
CA VAL A 54 -0.12 -8.22 -5.42
C VAL A 54 0.45 -8.43 -6.82
N ALA A 55 0.38 -7.42 -7.68
CA ALA A 55 0.91 -7.48 -9.03
C ALA A 55 2.44 -7.69 -9.05
N LEU A 56 3.16 -7.03 -8.14
CA LEU A 56 4.60 -7.21 -7.97
C LEU A 56 4.94 -8.63 -7.52
N HIS A 57 4.20 -9.16 -6.53
CA HIS A 57 4.38 -10.54 -6.05
C HIS A 57 4.23 -11.53 -7.21
N ASP A 58 3.16 -11.44 -7.98
CA ASP A 58 2.87 -12.33 -9.10
C ASP A 58 3.92 -12.23 -10.23
N ALA A 59 4.39 -11.01 -10.50
CA ALA A 59 5.44 -10.80 -11.49
C ALA A 59 6.75 -11.47 -11.07
N LEU A 60 7.14 -11.32 -9.81
CA LEU A 60 8.36 -11.92 -9.26
C LEU A 60 8.25 -13.44 -9.15
N GLU A 61 7.08 -13.95 -8.76
CA GLU A 61 6.83 -15.40 -8.72
C GLU A 61 6.99 -16.04 -10.10
N ARG A 62 6.53 -15.38 -11.16
CA ARG A 62 6.77 -15.84 -12.54
C ARG A 62 8.26 -15.84 -12.94
N VAL A 63 9.03 -14.90 -12.41
CA VAL A 63 10.50 -14.89 -12.63
C VAL A 63 11.15 -16.05 -11.92
N VAL A 64 10.72 -16.39 -10.69
CA VAL A 64 11.16 -17.58 -9.95
C VAL A 64 10.85 -18.86 -10.73
N GLN A 65 9.60 -19.03 -11.18
CA GLN A 65 9.16 -20.21 -11.95
C GLN A 65 9.95 -20.41 -13.26
N ARG A 66 10.48 -19.34 -13.84
CA ARG A 66 11.34 -19.39 -15.03
C ARG A 66 12.84 -19.56 -14.72
N GLY A 67 13.19 -19.74 -13.45
CA GLY A 67 14.58 -19.89 -13.00
C GLY A 67 15.38 -18.57 -13.02
N GLY A 68 14.73 -17.43 -13.17
CA GLY A 68 15.39 -16.13 -13.17
C GLY A 68 15.76 -15.63 -11.76
N LEU A 69 15.05 -16.10 -10.74
CA LEU A 69 15.32 -15.85 -9.32
C LEU A 69 15.29 -17.17 -8.55
N ALA A 70 16.12 -17.30 -7.51
CA ALA A 70 16.13 -18.50 -6.65
C ALA A 70 14.88 -18.58 -5.76
N ALA A 71 14.36 -17.43 -5.32
CA ALA A 71 13.15 -17.28 -4.53
C ALA A 71 12.54 -15.90 -4.75
N ASN A 72 11.27 -15.72 -4.36
CA ASN A 72 10.63 -14.41 -4.38
C ASN A 72 11.31 -13.49 -3.37
N PRO A 73 11.81 -12.32 -3.78
CA PRO A 73 12.55 -11.42 -2.89
C PRO A 73 11.64 -10.58 -1.97
N LEU A 74 10.32 -10.72 -2.05
CA LEU A 74 9.41 -10.05 -1.11
C LEU A 74 9.46 -10.73 0.25
N HIS A 75 9.80 -9.97 1.29
CA HIS A 75 9.89 -10.45 2.66
C HIS A 75 8.71 -10.05 3.53
N SER A 76 7.88 -9.12 3.07
CA SER A 76 6.72 -8.61 3.81
C SER A 76 5.56 -8.31 2.88
N PHE A 77 4.35 -8.46 3.39
CA PHE A 77 3.17 -7.82 2.81
C PHE A 77 3.33 -6.30 2.92
N CYS A 78 2.77 -5.57 1.96
CA CYS A 78 2.74 -4.12 1.97
C CYS A 78 1.31 -3.66 1.75
N SER A 79 0.69 -3.13 2.78
CA SER A 79 -0.69 -2.63 2.75
C SER A 79 -0.73 -1.16 3.12
N ALA A 80 -1.73 -0.46 2.61
CA ALA A 80 -1.95 0.96 2.84
C ALA A 80 -3.44 1.26 2.95
N ILE A 81 -3.79 2.24 3.80
CA ILE A 81 -5.16 2.69 3.99
C ILE A 81 -5.20 4.18 4.32
N SER A 82 -6.30 4.84 4.00
CA SER A 82 -6.58 6.20 4.47
C SER A 82 -7.36 6.16 5.78
N VAL A 83 -7.06 7.11 6.65
CA VAL A 83 -7.81 7.39 7.88
C VAL A 83 -7.92 8.91 8.03
N GLY A 84 -8.94 9.39 8.70
CA GLY A 84 -9.09 10.82 8.91
C GLY A 84 -10.01 11.17 10.05
N ILE A 85 -10.18 12.47 10.27
CA ILE A 85 -11.15 13.02 11.22
C ILE A 85 -12.22 13.76 10.43
N VAL A 86 -13.47 13.36 10.59
CA VAL A 86 -14.64 13.97 9.96
C VAL A 86 -15.66 14.29 11.03
N GLY A 87 -16.01 15.58 11.20
CA GLY A 87 -16.92 16.02 12.25
C GLY A 87 -16.46 15.62 13.66
N GLY A 88 -15.15 15.69 13.92
CA GLY A 88 -14.54 15.31 15.20
C GLY A 88 -14.46 13.79 15.46
N THR A 89 -14.82 12.95 14.48
CA THR A 89 -14.80 11.48 14.60
C THR A 89 -13.71 10.87 13.71
N ALA A 90 -12.91 9.95 14.27
CA ALA A 90 -11.94 9.18 13.50
C ALA A 90 -12.67 8.17 12.59
N VAL A 91 -12.36 8.19 11.30
CA VAL A 91 -12.96 7.34 10.26
C VAL A 91 -11.90 6.59 9.50
N LEU A 92 -12.27 5.40 9.00
CA LEU A 92 -11.41 4.47 8.27
C LEU A 92 -11.84 4.41 6.81
N ASP A 93 -10.85 4.42 5.89
CA ASP A 93 -11.08 4.25 4.45
C ASP A 93 -12.06 5.25 3.87
N LEU A 94 -11.67 6.53 3.94
CA LEU A 94 -12.53 7.66 3.58
C LEU A 94 -12.94 7.61 2.11
N PRO A 95 -14.24 7.53 1.79
CA PRO A 95 -14.74 7.82 0.45
C PRO A 95 -14.54 9.30 0.13
N TYR A 96 -14.61 9.68 -1.13
CA TYR A 96 -14.34 11.05 -1.58
C TYR A 96 -15.16 12.12 -0.83
N VAL A 97 -16.42 11.79 -0.49
CA VAL A 97 -17.31 12.73 0.23
C VAL A 97 -16.76 13.03 1.64
N GLU A 98 -16.24 12.03 2.33
CA GLU A 98 -15.63 12.21 3.66
C GLU A 98 -14.24 12.84 3.53
N ASP A 99 -13.42 12.35 2.60
CA ASP A 99 -12.06 12.86 2.32
C ASP A 99 -12.07 14.37 2.02
N SER A 100 -13.03 14.83 1.19
CA SER A 100 -13.17 16.25 0.84
C SER A 100 -13.65 17.16 1.99
N ALA A 101 -14.25 16.59 3.04
CA ALA A 101 -14.74 17.28 4.22
C ALA A 101 -13.90 17.00 5.47
N ALA A 102 -12.84 16.20 5.35
CA ALA A 102 -12.01 15.79 6.47
C ALA A 102 -11.24 16.97 7.07
N GLU A 103 -11.25 17.06 8.39
CA GLU A 103 -10.42 17.99 9.18
C GLU A 103 -8.96 17.51 9.20
N VAL A 104 -8.76 16.20 9.13
CA VAL A 104 -7.46 15.53 9.02
C VAL A 104 -7.59 14.41 7.98
N ASP A 105 -6.72 14.41 6.99
CA ASP A 105 -6.49 13.30 6.06
C ASP A 105 -5.12 12.68 6.31
N MET A 106 -5.08 11.35 6.42
CA MET A 106 -3.85 10.61 6.69
C MET A 106 -3.80 9.31 5.89
N ASN A 107 -2.66 9.09 5.23
CA ASN A 107 -2.35 7.83 4.58
C ASN A 107 -1.34 7.05 5.42
N VAL A 108 -1.63 5.80 5.71
CA VAL A 108 -0.79 4.91 6.52
C VAL A 108 -0.36 3.71 5.70
N VAL A 109 0.94 3.43 5.67
CA VAL A 109 1.53 2.26 5.00
C VAL A 109 2.25 1.41 6.03
N MET A 110 1.95 0.11 6.04
CA MET A 110 2.61 -0.86 6.92
C MET A 110 3.17 -2.05 6.15
N LEU A 111 4.20 -2.64 6.74
CA LEU A 111 4.73 -3.95 6.36
C LEU A 111 4.38 -4.97 7.44
N ARG A 112 3.87 -6.14 7.03
CA ARG A 112 3.75 -7.32 7.88
C ARG A 112 4.66 -8.42 7.32
N PRO A 113 5.65 -8.93 8.09
CA PRO A 113 6.56 -9.97 7.60
C PRO A 113 5.79 -11.22 7.16
N ILE A 114 6.14 -11.77 5.98
CA ILE A 114 5.53 -13.01 5.45
C ILE A 114 5.84 -14.21 6.36
N ALA A 115 7.03 -14.22 6.97
CA ALA A 115 7.45 -15.25 7.91
C ALA A 115 6.78 -15.13 9.30
N GLY A 116 5.89 -14.16 9.49
CA GLY A 116 5.27 -13.84 10.77
C GLY A 116 6.08 -12.82 11.58
N GLY A 117 5.42 -12.20 12.54
CA GLY A 117 5.97 -11.14 13.39
C GLY A 117 5.15 -9.85 13.33
N ASP A 118 5.59 -8.86 14.10
CA ASP A 118 4.89 -7.58 14.25
C ASP A 118 4.94 -6.76 12.97
N ALA A 119 3.81 -6.14 12.65
CA ALA A 119 3.73 -5.17 11.58
C ALA A 119 4.47 -3.87 11.97
N LYS A 120 5.02 -3.17 10.95
CA LYS A 120 5.78 -1.94 11.15
C LYS A 120 5.35 -0.88 10.15
N PHE A 121 5.30 0.36 10.60
CA PHE A 121 5.02 1.50 9.72
C PHE A 121 6.18 1.76 8.74
N VAL A 122 5.84 1.99 7.49
CA VAL A 122 6.76 2.48 6.45
C VAL A 122 6.58 3.97 6.26
N GLU A 123 5.32 4.40 6.27
CA GLU A 123 4.97 5.80 6.06
C GLU A 123 3.67 6.13 6.81
N VAL A 124 3.69 7.29 7.44
CA VAL A 124 2.51 7.94 8.01
C VAL A 124 2.54 9.35 7.46
N GLN A 125 1.63 9.67 6.56
CA GLN A 125 1.50 10.98 5.93
C GLN A 125 0.15 11.56 6.31
N GLY A 126 0.14 12.57 7.16
CA GLY A 126 -1.08 13.23 7.61
C GLY A 126 -1.02 14.74 7.39
N THR A 127 -2.16 15.30 7.02
CA THR A 127 -2.35 16.75 6.83
C THR A 127 -3.58 17.19 7.59
N ALA A 128 -3.48 18.30 8.33
CA ALA A 128 -4.60 18.96 8.94
C ALA A 128 -5.12 20.06 8.00
N GLU A 129 -6.37 19.98 7.61
CA GLU A 129 -7.04 20.94 6.74
C GLU A 129 -7.80 22.01 7.57
N GLY A 130 -7.08 22.71 8.42
CA GLY A 130 -7.65 23.74 9.28
C GLY A 130 -7.04 23.78 10.67
N MET A 131 -7.55 22.99 11.61
CA MET A 131 -7.01 22.92 12.98
C MET A 131 -6.03 21.76 13.14
N ALA A 132 -4.91 22.01 13.83
CA ALA A 132 -3.93 20.97 14.13
C ALA A 132 -4.56 19.87 15.02
N PHE A 133 -4.18 18.62 14.76
CA PHE A 133 -4.61 17.47 15.55
C PHE A 133 -3.63 17.16 16.70
N SER A 134 -4.18 16.66 17.77
CA SER A 134 -3.44 16.29 18.98
C SER A 134 -2.74 14.93 18.85
N ARG A 135 -1.84 14.64 19.81
CA ARG A 135 -1.21 13.32 19.91
C ARG A 135 -2.25 12.20 20.15
N ALA A 136 -3.29 12.44 20.94
CA ALA A 136 -4.33 11.47 21.21
C ALA A 136 -5.15 11.13 19.96
N GLU A 137 -5.46 12.13 19.13
CA GLU A 137 -6.11 11.93 17.84
C GLU A 137 -5.22 11.14 16.87
N LEU A 138 -3.92 11.45 16.81
CA LEU A 138 -2.97 10.68 16.02
C LEU A 138 -2.94 9.21 16.45
N ASP A 139 -2.85 8.95 17.75
CA ASP A 139 -2.82 7.58 18.27
C ASP A 139 -4.12 6.82 17.93
N SER A 140 -5.28 7.49 18.00
CA SER A 140 -6.58 6.92 17.61
C SER A 140 -6.65 6.57 16.12
N LEU A 141 -6.14 7.46 15.25
CA LEU A 141 -6.05 7.22 13.81
C LEU A 141 -5.12 6.04 13.48
N LEU A 142 -3.98 5.93 14.15
CA LEU A 142 -3.04 4.84 13.93
C LEU A 142 -3.63 3.49 14.38
N VAL A 143 -4.32 3.42 15.52
CA VAL A 143 -5.02 2.20 15.98
C VAL A 143 -6.09 1.78 14.98
N LEU A 144 -6.85 2.73 14.46
CA LEU A 144 -7.88 2.47 13.44
C LEU A 144 -7.27 1.95 12.13
N ALA A 145 -6.17 2.58 11.69
CA ALA A 145 -5.42 2.16 10.51
C ALA A 145 -4.86 0.74 10.66
N GLU A 146 -4.28 0.39 11.81
CA GLU A 146 -3.75 -0.96 12.07
C GLU A 146 -4.81 -2.04 11.89
N GLY A 147 -6.05 -1.82 12.38
CA GLY A 147 -7.16 -2.74 12.19
C GLY A 147 -7.54 -2.93 10.71
N GLY A 148 -7.65 -1.83 9.95
CA GLY A 148 -7.94 -1.87 8.52
C GLY A 148 -6.81 -2.53 7.72
N LEU A 149 -5.56 -2.21 8.04
CA LEU A 149 -4.38 -2.79 7.38
C LEU A 149 -4.22 -4.28 7.65
N ALA A 150 -4.60 -4.76 8.84
CA ALA A 150 -4.63 -6.20 9.12
C ALA A 150 -5.59 -6.92 8.17
N THR A 151 -6.80 -6.40 8.00
CA THR A 151 -7.81 -6.94 7.08
C THR A 151 -7.31 -6.95 5.63
N ILE A 152 -6.72 -5.86 5.14
CA ILE A 152 -6.16 -5.77 3.79
C ILE A 152 -5.02 -6.78 3.61
N THR A 153 -4.15 -6.92 4.59
CA THR A 153 -3.04 -7.87 4.53
C THR A 153 -3.53 -9.31 4.46
N ASP A 154 -4.59 -9.66 5.18
CA ASP A 154 -5.19 -11.00 5.11
C ASP A 154 -5.81 -11.27 3.72
N LEU A 155 -6.44 -10.26 3.11
CA LEU A 155 -6.91 -10.34 1.72
C LEU A 155 -5.76 -10.50 0.73
N GLN A 156 -4.66 -9.77 0.90
CA GLN A 156 -3.46 -9.94 0.09
C GLN A 156 -2.90 -11.36 0.22
N ALA A 157 -2.80 -11.89 1.45
CA ALA A 157 -2.32 -13.24 1.70
C ALA A 157 -3.21 -14.30 1.01
N ALA A 158 -4.53 -14.16 1.10
CA ALA A 158 -5.47 -15.04 0.40
C ALA A 158 -5.34 -14.94 -1.13
N THR A 159 -5.12 -13.74 -1.65
CA THR A 159 -5.01 -13.49 -3.09
C THR A 159 -3.73 -14.10 -3.67
N ILE A 160 -2.58 -13.89 -3.05
CA ILE A 160 -1.30 -14.41 -3.55
C ILE A 160 -1.15 -15.92 -3.35
N ALA A 161 -1.96 -16.53 -2.50
CA ALA A 161 -2.02 -18.00 -2.37
C ALA A 161 -2.62 -18.68 -3.61
N ILE A 162 -3.32 -17.93 -4.46
CA ILE A 162 -3.85 -18.40 -5.73
C ILE A 162 -2.82 -18.09 -6.82
N PRO A 163 -2.24 -19.11 -7.49
CA PRO A 163 -1.27 -18.86 -8.55
C PRO A 163 -1.84 -17.95 -9.65
N PRO A 164 -1.04 -17.00 -10.16
CA PRO A 164 -1.49 -16.13 -11.23
C PRO A 164 -1.83 -16.95 -12.48
N PRO A 165 -2.89 -16.57 -13.23
CA PRO A 165 -3.32 -17.31 -14.41
C PRO A 165 -2.19 -17.44 -15.44
N ALA A 166 -2.09 -18.58 -16.09
CA ALA A 166 -1.11 -18.78 -17.16
C ALA A 166 -1.35 -17.74 -18.27
N ARG A 167 -0.28 -17.10 -18.75
CA ARG A 167 -0.40 -16.28 -19.97
C ARG A 167 -0.65 -17.19 -21.16
N PRO A 168 -1.55 -16.80 -22.09
CA PRO A 168 -1.67 -17.50 -23.35
C PRO A 168 -0.29 -17.51 -24.04
N ALA A 169 0.05 -18.65 -24.66
CA ALA A 169 1.26 -18.74 -25.47
C ALA A 169 1.16 -17.69 -26.60
N SER A 170 2.15 -16.80 -26.68
CA SER A 170 2.30 -15.84 -27.78
C SER A 170 2.84 -16.51 -29.01
#